data_1b1f80eee376d2058fd0ee58cb649cce
#
_entry.id   1b1f80eee376d2058fd0ee58cb649cce
#
_cell.length_a   1.000
_cell.length_b   1.000
_cell.length_c   1.000
_cell.angle_alpha   90.00
_cell.angle_beta   90.00
_cell.angle_gamma   90.00
#
_symmetry.space_group_name_H-M   'P 1'
#
loop_
_entity.id
_entity.type
_entity.pdbx_description
1 polymer ?
#
loop_
_entity_poly.entity_id
_entity_poly.type
_entity_poly.pdbx_seq_one_letter_code
_entity_poly.pdbx_strand_id
1 'polypeptide(L)'
;MCIRDRDNVDTLKDNITRGKQEKIRMYQAAAISHSLKGQDEVDMAALKEAGACGFTDDGIPLTNAAFCYRAMQNAAKLDMPISLHEEDPAFIKNNGINHGKVSDALGIYGSPSIAEEALVARDCLLALRSGADVVIQHISSGVSVDIVRTYKKLGARLHAEATPHHFTLTEDAVLEHGTLAKMNPPLRTEADRQKIIEGLIDGTIDLIATDHAPHSTEEKSKPVTEAPSGI
;
A
#
# COMPACT_ATOMS: atom_id res chain seq x y z
N MET A 1 -6.09 13.61 -0.68
CA MET A 1 -5.27 13.84 0.51
C MET A 1 -3.96 14.51 0.09
N CYS A 2 -3.56 15.59 0.72
CA CYS A 2 -2.29 16.21 0.39
C CYS A 2 -1.18 15.50 1.16
N ILE A 3 -0.68 14.41 0.59
CA ILE A 3 0.54 13.81 1.07
C ILE A 3 1.65 14.76 0.68
N ARG A 4 2.34 15.28 1.65
CA ARG A 4 3.52 16.07 1.39
C ARG A 4 4.68 15.11 1.26
N ASP A 5 5.32 15.20 0.14
CA ASP A 5 6.51 14.45 -0.17
C ASP A 5 7.55 14.73 0.91
N ARG A 6 7.79 13.76 1.79
CA ARG A 6 8.82 13.85 2.84
C ARG A 6 10.13 13.36 2.25
N ASP A 7 10.48 13.92 1.11
CA ASP A 7 11.65 13.57 0.31
C ASP A 7 12.89 14.38 0.66
N ASN A 8 12.77 15.27 1.65
CA ASN A 8 13.87 16.07 2.17
C ASN A 8 13.77 16.26 3.70
N VAL A 9 14.91 16.58 4.30
CA VAL A 9 15.08 16.71 5.75
C VAL A 9 14.19 17.80 6.35
N ASP A 10 14.07 18.94 5.70
CA ASP A 10 13.34 20.08 6.24
C ASP A 10 11.84 19.80 6.34
N THR A 11 11.25 19.25 5.28
CA THR A 11 9.84 18.85 5.27
C THR A 11 9.56 17.77 6.33
N LEU A 12 10.44 16.78 6.46
CA LEU A 12 10.31 15.73 7.47
C LEU A 12 10.35 16.31 8.89
N LYS A 13 11.33 17.17 9.20
CA LYS A 13 11.46 17.81 10.52
C LYS A 13 10.28 18.71 10.87
N ASP A 14 9.74 19.46 9.90
CA ASP A 14 8.53 20.27 10.11
C ASP A 14 7.34 19.36 10.50
N ASN A 15 7.12 18.26 9.77
CA ASN A 15 6.05 17.31 10.09
C ASN A 15 6.24 16.64 11.47
N ILE A 16 7.46 16.23 11.82
CA ILE A 16 7.75 15.67 13.14
C ILE A 16 7.48 16.72 14.24
N THR A 17 7.88 17.96 14.02
CA THR A 17 7.67 19.05 14.97
C THR A 17 6.20 19.34 15.21
N ARG A 18 5.39 19.35 14.15
CA ARG A 18 3.93 19.48 14.25
C ARG A 18 3.32 18.27 14.96
N GLY A 19 3.74 17.07 14.60
CA GLY A 19 3.25 15.84 15.23
C GLY A 19 3.49 15.75 16.72
N LYS A 20 4.59 16.35 17.24
CA LYS A 20 4.87 16.41 18.66
C LYS A 20 3.89 17.29 19.47
N GLN A 21 3.13 18.15 18.80
CA GLN A 21 2.12 19.01 19.44
C GLN A 21 0.77 18.31 19.55
N GLU A 22 0.60 17.15 18.91
CA GLU A 22 -0.64 16.40 18.92
C GLU A 22 -0.80 15.56 20.19
N LYS A 23 -2.06 15.19 20.51
CA LYS A 23 -2.38 14.38 21.69
C LYS A 23 -2.00 12.91 21.55
N ILE A 24 -1.68 12.46 20.34
CA ILE A 24 -1.29 11.09 20.01
C ILE A 24 0.17 11.04 19.60
N ARG A 25 0.80 9.86 19.70
CA ARG A 25 2.14 9.65 19.16
C ARG A 25 2.08 9.57 17.65
N MET A 26 2.87 10.39 16.98
CA MET A 26 2.98 10.41 15.53
C MET A 26 4.40 10.00 15.11
N TYR A 27 4.49 9.02 14.25
CA TYR A 27 5.72 8.60 13.59
C TYR A 27 5.64 8.96 12.11
N GLN A 28 6.75 9.38 11.53
CA GLN A 28 6.78 9.86 10.15
C GLN A 28 7.66 8.93 9.30
N ALA A 29 7.06 8.27 8.32
CA ALA A 29 7.81 7.66 7.25
C ALA A 29 8.27 8.73 6.27
N ALA A 30 9.47 8.58 5.70
CA ALA A 30 10.00 9.43 4.64
C ALA A 30 9.78 8.78 3.26
N ALA A 31 9.91 9.58 2.20
CA ALA A 31 9.83 9.07 0.85
C ALA A 31 11.00 8.16 0.48
N ILE A 32 10.81 7.29 -0.49
CA ILE A 32 11.86 6.48 -1.13
C ILE A 32 12.49 7.25 -2.27
N SER A 33 11.68 8.00 -3.01
CA SER A 33 12.13 8.76 -4.18
C SER A 33 11.71 10.23 -4.12
N HIS A 34 12.50 11.08 -4.79
CA HIS A 34 12.15 12.48 -4.93
C HIS A 34 10.83 12.66 -5.67
N SER A 35 9.93 13.46 -5.08
CA SER A 35 8.58 13.74 -5.59
C SER A 35 7.75 12.46 -5.84
N LEU A 36 8.07 11.35 -5.17
CA LEU A 36 7.40 10.05 -5.26
C LEU A 36 7.36 9.48 -6.70
N LYS A 37 8.40 9.69 -7.50
CA LYS A 37 8.42 9.30 -8.92
C LYS A 37 9.06 7.94 -9.21
N GLY A 38 9.64 7.28 -8.19
CA GLY A 38 10.31 5.99 -8.35
C GLY A 38 11.54 6.04 -9.28
N GLN A 39 12.21 7.18 -9.40
CA GLN A 39 13.34 7.40 -10.31
C GLN A 39 14.61 7.78 -9.56
N ASP A 40 14.58 8.89 -8.83
CA ASP A 40 15.71 9.43 -8.09
C ASP A 40 15.53 9.15 -6.61
N GLU A 41 16.47 8.38 -6.03
CA GLU A 41 16.43 7.99 -4.63
C GLU A 41 16.78 9.19 -3.72
N VAL A 42 16.06 9.30 -2.60
CA VAL A 42 16.36 10.30 -1.57
C VAL A 42 17.62 9.93 -0.77
N ASP A 43 18.17 10.88 -0.02
CA ASP A 43 19.19 10.57 0.98
C ASP A 43 18.56 9.92 2.22
N MET A 44 18.38 8.59 2.15
CA MET A 44 17.79 7.79 3.22
C MET A 44 18.56 7.93 4.55
N ALA A 45 19.88 8.09 4.50
CA ALA A 45 20.68 8.22 5.72
C ALA A 45 20.39 9.54 6.43
N ALA A 46 20.37 10.65 5.70
CA ALA A 46 20.01 11.94 6.25
C ALA A 46 18.58 11.99 6.79
N LEU A 47 17.63 11.34 6.10
CA LEU A 47 16.24 11.25 6.55
C LEU A 47 16.11 10.38 7.81
N LYS A 48 16.82 9.27 7.93
CA LYS A 48 16.90 8.49 9.17
C LYS A 48 17.40 9.33 10.34
N GLU A 49 18.53 10.04 10.16
CA GLU A 49 19.08 10.94 11.18
C GLU A 49 18.11 12.07 11.56
N ALA A 50 17.29 12.53 10.62
CA ALA A 50 16.25 13.51 10.85
C ALA A 50 15.03 12.96 11.62
N GLY A 51 14.93 11.64 11.81
CA GLY A 51 13.89 10.99 12.63
C GLY A 51 12.82 10.25 11.83
N ALA A 52 13.05 9.89 10.58
CA ALA A 52 12.19 8.96 9.86
C ALA A 52 12.08 7.61 10.59
N CYS A 53 10.89 7.02 10.62
CA CYS A 53 10.67 5.68 11.19
C CYS A 53 10.70 4.56 10.13
N GLY A 54 10.74 4.88 8.87
CA GLY A 54 10.75 3.98 7.72
C GLY A 54 10.66 4.77 6.42
N PHE A 55 10.56 4.06 5.30
CA PHE A 55 10.50 4.67 3.97
C PHE A 55 9.30 4.15 3.18
N THR A 56 8.61 5.03 2.45
CA THR A 56 7.49 4.69 1.58
C THR A 56 7.24 5.79 0.54
N ASP A 57 6.88 5.41 -0.67
CA ASP A 57 6.32 6.35 -1.65
C ASP A 57 4.78 6.37 -1.61
N ASP A 58 4.18 5.74 -0.60
CA ASP A 58 2.77 5.77 -0.22
C ASP A 58 1.76 5.97 -1.39
N GLY A 59 0.99 4.96 -1.71
CA GLY A 59 0.00 5.00 -2.80
C GLY A 59 0.58 5.05 -4.22
N ILE A 60 1.92 5.11 -4.38
CA ILE A 60 2.58 5.11 -5.68
C ILE A 60 3.51 3.90 -5.77
N PRO A 61 3.21 2.92 -6.63
CA PRO A 61 4.00 1.70 -6.73
C PRO A 61 5.36 1.96 -7.38
N LEU A 62 6.39 1.30 -6.88
CA LEU A 62 7.73 1.33 -7.48
C LEU A 62 7.81 0.32 -8.64
N THR A 63 7.38 0.72 -9.83
CA THR A 63 7.33 -0.18 -10.99
C THR A 63 8.69 -0.59 -11.54
N ASN A 64 9.74 0.22 -11.31
CA ASN A 64 11.10 -0.12 -11.71
C ASN A 64 11.75 -1.07 -10.69
N ALA A 65 11.83 -2.35 -11.03
CA ALA A 65 12.37 -3.39 -10.16
C ALA A 65 13.84 -3.14 -9.71
N ALA A 66 14.68 -2.60 -10.60
CA ALA A 66 16.08 -2.32 -10.26
C ALA A 66 16.20 -1.15 -9.28
N PHE A 67 15.36 -0.13 -9.41
CA PHE A 67 15.26 0.97 -8.44
C PHE A 67 14.77 0.45 -7.09
N CYS A 68 13.65 -0.30 -7.07
CA CYS A 68 13.08 -0.89 -5.86
C CYS A 68 14.12 -1.76 -5.12
N TYR A 69 14.85 -2.61 -5.84
CA TYR A 69 15.88 -3.45 -5.24
C TYR A 69 17.02 -2.65 -4.60
N ARG A 70 17.49 -1.56 -5.25
CA ARG A 70 18.51 -0.66 -4.66
C ARG A 70 17.99 0.02 -3.40
N ALA A 71 16.78 0.55 -3.44
CA ALA A 71 16.14 1.18 -2.30
C ALA A 71 16.03 0.20 -1.11
N MET A 72 15.59 -1.04 -1.36
CA MET A 72 15.57 -2.10 -0.34
C MET A 72 16.97 -2.37 0.23
N GLN A 73 18.00 -2.47 -0.62
CA GLN A 73 19.38 -2.68 -0.14
C GLN A 73 19.89 -1.52 0.74
N ASN A 74 19.52 -0.29 0.41
CA ASN A 74 19.91 0.88 1.17
C ASN A 74 19.16 0.98 2.50
N ALA A 75 17.86 0.70 2.50
CA ALA A 75 17.06 0.59 3.73
C ALA A 75 17.61 -0.51 4.66
N ALA A 76 17.97 -1.68 4.11
CA ALA A 76 18.58 -2.78 4.87
C ALA A 76 19.92 -2.38 5.53
N LYS A 77 20.80 -1.67 4.81
CA LYS A 77 22.07 -1.15 5.39
C LYS A 77 21.83 -0.18 6.55
N LEU A 78 20.72 0.52 6.50
CA LEU A 78 20.35 1.47 7.54
C LEU A 78 19.54 0.82 8.68
N ASP A 79 19.24 -0.47 8.60
CA ASP A 79 18.33 -1.17 9.51
C ASP A 79 16.99 -0.42 9.67
N MET A 80 16.39 -0.09 8.55
CA MET A 80 15.13 0.66 8.45
C MET A 80 14.12 -0.10 7.60
N PRO A 81 12.83 -0.13 8.00
CA PRO A 81 11.79 -0.75 7.21
C PRO A 81 11.46 0.08 5.96
N ILE A 82 11.04 -0.62 4.91
CA ILE A 82 10.49 -0.03 3.70
C ILE A 82 9.08 -0.59 3.47
N SER A 83 8.12 0.30 3.22
CA SER A 83 6.71 -0.06 3.08
C SER A 83 6.24 0.27 1.66
N LEU A 84 5.58 -0.68 1.00
CA LEU A 84 5.30 -0.64 -0.44
C LEU A 84 3.82 -0.80 -0.74
N HIS A 85 3.32 0.10 -1.58
CA HIS A 85 2.00 0.01 -2.20
C HIS A 85 2.08 -0.82 -3.47
N GLU A 86 1.30 -1.90 -3.53
CA GLU A 86 1.47 -2.93 -4.55
C GLU A 86 0.28 -2.95 -5.51
N GLU A 87 0.23 -2.00 -6.43
CA GLU A 87 -0.74 -2.00 -7.53
C GLU A 87 -0.08 -1.56 -8.83
N ASP A 88 0.23 -2.48 -9.73
CA ASP A 88 0.84 -2.17 -11.03
C ASP A 88 -0.17 -1.45 -11.94
N PRO A 89 0.05 -0.16 -12.25
CA PRO A 89 -0.87 0.63 -13.05
C PRO A 89 -1.01 0.14 -14.50
N ALA A 90 -0.07 -0.69 -14.98
CA ALA A 90 -0.15 -1.25 -16.33
C ALA A 90 -1.37 -2.15 -16.54
N PHE A 91 -1.92 -2.75 -15.46
CA PHE A 91 -3.11 -3.60 -15.51
C PHE A 91 -4.42 -2.83 -15.26
N ILE A 92 -4.35 -1.58 -14.78
CA ILE A 92 -5.51 -0.86 -14.24
C ILE A 92 -6.03 0.18 -15.23
N LYS A 93 -7.35 0.22 -15.43
CA LYS A 93 -8.00 1.32 -16.17
C LYS A 93 -8.83 2.22 -15.27
N ASN A 94 -9.59 1.61 -14.35
CA ASN A 94 -10.31 2.34 -13.31
C ASN A 94 -9.89 1.76 -11.95
N ASN A 95 -9.11 2.52 -11.19
CA ASN A 95 -8.69 2.09 -9.87
C ASN A 95 -9.85 2.08 -8.87
N GLY A 96 -9.68 1.35 -7.78
CA GLY A 96 -10.62 1.32 -6.68
C GLY A 96 -11.91 0.52 -6.92
N ILE A 97 -12.03 -0.15 -8.07
CA ILE A 97 -13.12 -1.08 -8.37
C ILE A 97 -12.51 -2.38 -8.85
N ASN A 98 -12.85 -3.49 -8.22
CA ASN A 98 -12.36 -4.82 -8.62
C ASN A 98 -12.77 -5.13 -10.06
N HIS A 99 -11.84 -5.65 -10.87
CA HIS A 99 -12.17 -6.14 -12.21
C HIS A 99 -12.80 -7.53 -12.11
N GLY A 100 -14.06 -7.64 -12.47
CA GLY A 100 -14.88 -8.84 -12.40
C GLY A 100 -16.37 -8.51 -12.37
N LYS A 101 -17.14 -9.28 -11.64
CA LYS A 101 -18.61 -9.18 -11.56
C LYS A 101 -19.14 -7.75 -11.39
N VAL A 102 -18.55 -6.98 -10.48
CA VAL A 102 -19.02 -5.62 -10.16
C VAL A 102 -18.63 -4.64 -11.25
N SER A 103 -17.40 -4.66 -11.74
CA SER A 103 -16.99 -3.80 -12.85
C SER A 103 -17.76 -4.08 -14.13
N ASP A 104 -18.10 -5.36 -14.40
CA ASP A 104 -18.94 -5.77 -15.54
C ASP A 104 -20.35 -5.20 -15.41
N ALA A 105 -20.94 -5.28 -14.21
CA ALA A 105 -22.26 -4.70 -13.93
C ALA A 105 -22.28 -3.17 -14.10
N LEU A 106 -21.16 -2.50 -13.84
CA LEU A 106 -20.99 -1.06 -14.03
C LEU A 106 -20.56 -0.67 -15.46
N GLY A 107 -20.28 -1.65 -16.33
CA GLY A 107 -19.84 -1.41 -17.70
C GLY A 107 -18.43 -0.79 -17.80
N ILE A 108 -17.56 -1.04 -16.83
CA ILE A 108 -16.18 -0.50 -16.78
C ILE A 108 -15.14 -1.62 -16.68
N TYR A 109 -13.91 -1.32 -17.05
CA TYR A 109 -12.76 -2.18 -16.75
C TYR A 109 -12.11 -1.70 -15.45
N GLY A 110 -12.12 -2.53 -14.41
CA GLY A 110 -11.60 -2.19 -13.07
C GLY A 110 -10.11 -2.44 -12.89
N SER A 111 -9.72 -2.68 -11.64
CA SER A 111 -8.38 -3.09 -11.20
C SER A 111 -8.38 -4.59 -10.92
N PRO A 112 -7.80 -5.42 -11.80
CA PRO A 112 -7.71 -6.87 -11.59
C PRO A 112 -6.73 -7.20 -10.46
N SER A 113 -6.95 -8.31 -9.75
CA SER A 113 -6.09 -8.73 -8.62
C SER A 113 -4.63 -8.97 -9.04
N ILE A 114 -4.40 -9.37 -10.29
CA ILE A 114 -3.04 -9.55 -10.82
C ILE A 114 -2.19 -8.27 -10.75
N ALA A 115 -2.80 -7.08 -10.73
CA ALA A 115 -2.08 -5.83 -10.55
C ALA A 115 -1.35 -5.77 -9.20
N GLU A 116 -1.97 -6.30 -8.14
CA GLU A 116 -1.37 -6.45 -6.82
C GLU A 116 -0.43 -7.66 -6.78
N GLU A 117 -0.91 -8.81 -7.19
CA GLU A 117 -0.22 -10.10 -7.08
C GLU A 117 1.15 -10.11 -7.76
N ALA A 118 1.26 -9.48 -8.93
CA ALA A 118 2.51 -9.41 -9.69
C ALA A 118 3.58 -8.59 -8.95
N LEU A 119 3.22 -7.44 -8.38
CA LEU A 119 4.14 -6.61 -7.61
C LEU A 119 4.49 -7.27 -6.28
N VAL A 120 3.52 -7.80 -5.54
CA VAL A 120 3.74 -8.54 -4.30
C VAL A 120 4.73 -9.70 -4.52
N ALA A 121 4.56 -10.50 -5.60
CA ALA A 121 5.46 -11.60 -5.90
C ALA A 121 6.88 -11.11 -6.20
N ARG A 122 7.03 -10.05 -7.00
CA ARG A 122 8.30 -9.41 -7.31
C ARG A 122 8.98 -8.92 -6.04
N ASP A 123 8.27 -8.17 -5.21
CA ASP A 123 8.88 -7.46 -4.08
C ASP A 123 9.15 -8.38 -2.89
N CYS A 124 8.39 -9.43 -2.71
CA CYS A 124 8.74 -10.52 -1.81
C CYS A 124 10.07 -11.21 -2.22
N LEU A 125 10.30 -11.43 -3.53
CA LEU A 125 11.57 -11.94 -4.03
C LEU A 125 12.72 -10.94 -3.80
N LEU A 126 12.48 -9.66 -4.05
CA LEU A 126 13.49 -8.61 -3.83
C LEU A 126 13.81 -8.46 -2.34
N ALA A 127 12.83 -8.55 -1.46
CA ALA A 127 13.01 -8.57 0.00
C ALA A 127 13.91 -9.74 0.44
N LEU A 128 13.61 -10.96 -0.04
CA LEU A 128 14.44 -12.14 0.24
C LEU A 128 15.90 -11.95 -0.19
N ARG A 129 16.13 -11.28 -1.31
CA ARG A 129 17.48 -11.10 -1.88
C ARG A 129 18.25 -9.91 -1.32
N SER A 130 17.56 -8.85 -0.92
CA SER A 130 18.18 -7.66 -0.32
C SER A 130 18.41 -7.80 1.18
N GLY A 131 17.67 -8.68 1.86
CA GLY A 131 17.62 -8.78 3.31
C GLY A 131 16.91 -7.61 3.99
N ALA A 132 16.19 -6.79 3.22
CA ALA A 132 15.42 -5.67 3.74
C ALA A 132 14.23 -6.13 4.57
N ASP A 133 13.84 -5.29 5.51
CA ASP A 133 12.60 -5.41 6.26
C ASP A 133 11.50 -4.71 5.47
N VAL A 134 10.60 -5.47 4.88
CA VAL A 134 9.62 -4.97 3.92
C VAL A 134 8.21 -5.16 4.44
N VAL A 135 7.42 -4.10 4.40
CA VAL A 135 6.00 -4.10 4.72
C VAL A 135 5.21 -4.04 3.41
N ILE A 136 4.40 -5.04 3.14
CA ILE A 136 3.42 -5.05 2.05
C ILE A 136 2.14 -4.40 2.58
N GLN A 137 1.82 -3.21 2.05
CA GLN A 137 0.67 -2.43 2.52
C GLN A 137 -0.65 -3.08 2.10
N HIS A 138 -1.68 -2.92 2.93
CA HIS A 138 -3.12 -3.13 2.67
C HIS A 138 -3.45 -4.24 1.65
N ILE A 139 -2.99 -5.47 1.87
CA ILE A 139 -3.26 -6.60 0.97
C ILE A 139 -4.77 -6.77 0.76
N SER A 140 -5.18 -6.91 -0.50
CA SER A 140 -6.57 -7.12 -0.90
C SER A 140 -6.82 -8.49 -1.56
N SER A 141 -5.81 -9.09 -2.20
CA SER A 141 -5.91 -10.40 -2.87
C SER A 141 -5.53 -11.57 -1.98
N GLY A 142 -6.30 -12.65 -2.04
CA GLY A 142 -5.98 -13.91 -1.36
C GLY A 142 -4.72 -14.57 -1.88
N VAL A 143 -4.40 -14.41 -3.17
CA VAL A 143 -3.15 -14.92 -3.76
C VAL A 143 -1.95 -14.16 -3.19
N SER A 144 -2.05 -12.85 -2.99
CA SER A 144 -1.01 -12.07 -2.32
C SER A 144 -0.69 -12.58 -0.91
N VAL A 145 -1.71 -12.99 -0.14
CA VAL A 145 -1.52 -13.62 1.18
C VAL A 145 -0.69 -14.91 1.06
N ASP A 146 -1.01 -15.78 0.08
CA ASP A 146 -0.29 -17.03 -0.12
C ASP A 146 1.16 -16.79 -0.60
N ILE A 147 1.40 -15.76 -1.40
CA ILE A 147 2.75 -15.32 -1.81
C ILE A 147 3.56 -14.88 -0.59
N VAL A 148 3.05 -13.96 0.22
CA VAL A 148 3.73 -13.49 1.45
C VAL A 148 4.03 -14.65 2.37
N ARG A 149 3.04 -15.54 2.61
CA ARG A 149 3.22 -16.76 3.43
C ARG A 149 4.38 -17.62 2.93
N THR A 150 4.48 -17.79 1.63
CA THR A 150 5.53 -18.59 0.99
C THR A 150 6.91 -17.95 1.22
N TYR A 151 7.06 -16.65 0.96
CA TYR A 151 8.35 -15.97 1.10
C TYR A 151 8.77 -15.77 2.56
N LYS A 152 7.84 -15.62 3.51
CA LYS A 152 8.14 -15.69 4.95
C LYS A 152 8.76 -17.04 5.32
N LYS A 153 8.21 -18.16 4.81
CA LYS A 153 8.78 -19.51 5.04
C LYS A 153 10.16 -19.67 4.41
N LEU A 154 10.47 -18.96 3.33
CA LEU A 154 11.79 -18.95 2.70
C LEU A 154 12.81 -18.06 3.45
N GLY A 155 12.37 -17.35 4.48
CA GLY A 155 13.22 -16.52 5.33
C GLY A 155 13.30 -15.05 4.91
N ALA A 156 12.41 -14.58 4.04
CA ALA A 156 12.29 -13.14 3.76
C ALA A 156 11.76 -12.40 5.00
N ARG A 157 12.34 -11.24 5.29
CA ARG A 157 11.88 -10.34 6.36
C ARG A 157 10.70 -9.53 5.83
N LEU A 158 9.51 -10.11 5.95
CA LEU A 158 8.28 -9.54 5.43
C LEU A 158 7.28 -9.32 6.55
N HIS A 159 6.61 -8.20 6.47
CA HIS A 159 5.39 -7.88 7.18
C HIS A 159 4.29 -7.61 6.18
N ALA A 160 3.05 -7.85 6.56
CA ALA A 160 1.91 -7.58 5.71
C ALA A 160 0.81 -6.91 6.51
N GLU A 161 0.10 -6.00 5.86
CA GLU A 161 -1.02 -5.28 6.43
C GLU A 161 -2.33 -5.72 5.80
N ALA A 162 -3.41 -5.71 6.59
CA ALA A 162 -4.78 -5.73 6.10
C ALA A 162 -5.56 -4.55 6.68
N THR A 163 -6.50 -4.03 5.91
CA THR A 163 -7.37 -2.96 6.42
C THR A 163 -8.71 -3.54 6.89
N PRO A 164 -9.40 -2.86 7.82
CA PRO A 164 -10.73 -3.28 8.27
C PRO A 164 -11.71 -3.50 7.12
N HIS A 165 -11.70 -2.64 6.11
CA HIS A 165 -12.63 -2.77 4.98
C HIS A 165 -12.31 -4.00 4.11
N HIS A 166 -11.04 -4.43 3.95
CA HIS A 166 -10.70 -5.61 3.16
C HIS A 166 -11.06 -6.94 3.83
N PHE A 167 -11.13 -7.01 5.16
CA PHE A 167 -11.59 -8.24 5.84
C PHE A 167 -13.05 -8.22 6.29
N THR A 168 -13.77 -7.11 6.12
CA THR A 168 -15.19 -7.01 6.49
C THR A 168 -16.13 -6.91 5.31
N LEU A 169 -15.69 -6.30 4.19
CA LEU A 169 -16.50 -6.03 3.00
C LEU A 169 -15.99 -6.82 1.79
N THR A 170 -16.87 -6.95 0.78
CA THR A 170 -16.53 -7.50 -0.53
C THR A 170 -16.83 -6.49 -1.64
N GLU A 171 -16.46 -6.81 -2.87
CA GLU A 171 -16.74 -5.98 -4.05
C GLU A 171 -18.24 -5.64 -4.20
N ASP A 172 -19.14 -6.49 -3.69
CA ASP A 172 -20.59 -6.26 -3.75
C ASP A 172 -21.03 -4.99 -3.01
N ALA A 173 -20.24 -4.54 -2.00
CA ALA A 173 -20.49 -3.28 -1.30
C ALA A 173 -20.51 -2.06 -2.25
N VAL A 174 -19.81 -2.13 -3.38
CA VAL A 174 -19.82 -1.06 -4.39
C VAL A 174 -21.19 -0.93 -5.04
N LEU A 175 -21.92 -2.03 -5.26
CA LEU A 175 -23.27 -2.01 -5.81
C LEU A 175 -24.29 -1.45 -4.81
N GLU A 176 -24.05 -1.63 -3.52
CA GLU A 176 -24.93 -1.15 -2.45
C GLU A 176 -24.63 0.30 -2.04
N HIS A 177 -23.35 0.64 -1.90
CA HIS A 177 -22.91 1.92 -1.34
C HIS A 177 -22.20 2.84 -2.35
N GLY A 178 -22.09 2.41 -3.61
CA GLY A 178 -21.48 3.19 -4.69
C GLY A 178 -20.05 3.62 -4.38
N THR A 179 -19.77 4.89 -4.60
CA THR A 179 -18.44 5.48 -4.42
C THR A 179 -17.93 5.47 -2.97
N LEU A 180 -18.82 5.34 -1.98
CA LEU A 180 -18.43 5.20 -0.58
C LEU A 180 -17.67 3.89 -0.33
N ALA A 181 -17.89 2.85 -1.16
CA ALA A 181 -17.16 1.59 -1.13
C ALA A 181 -16.01 1.52 -2.17
N LYS A 182 -15.65 2.65 -2.80
CA LYS A 182 -14.52 2.73 -3.72
C LYS A 182 -13.23 2.90 -2.93
N MET A 183 -12.41 1.83 -2.90
CA MET A 183 -11.15 1.74 -2.13
C MET A 183 -9.97 1.48 -3.06
N ASN A 184 -8.75 1.80 -2.63
CA ASN A 184 -7.53 1.51 -3.37
C ASN A 184 -6.46 0.92 -2.45
N PRO A 185 -6.16 -0.39 -2.54
CA PRO A 185 -6.70 -1.40 -3.47
C PRO A 185 -8.21 -1.62 -3.34
N PRO A 186 -8.89 -2.14 -4.38
CA PRO A 186 -10.34 -2.33 -4.33
C PRO A 186 -10.74 -3.46 -3.38
N LEU A 187 -11.98 -3.37 -2.90
CA LEU A 187 -12.64 -4.51 -2.25
C LEU A 187 -12.74 -5.67 -3.25
N ARG A 188 -12.36 -6.87 -2.84
CA ARG A 188 -12.27 -8.05 -3.68
C ARG A 188 -13.43 -9.02 -3.42
N THR A 189 -13.28 -10.23 -3.93
CA THR A 189 -14.27 -11.30 -3.78
C THR A 189 -14.38 -11.81 -2.35
N GLU A 190 -15.44 -12.55 -2.04
CA GLU A 190 -15.56 -13.25 -0.76
C GLU A 190 -14.42 -14.25 -0.52
N ALA A 191 -13.93 -14.92 -1.58
CA ALA A 191 -12.81 -15.83 -1.47
C ALA A 191 -11.53 -15.09 -1.04
N ASP A 192 -11.25 -13.90 -1.58
CA ASP A 192 -10.12 -13.07 -1.17
C ASP A 192 -10.27 -12.60 0.28
N ARG A 193 -11.46 -12.14 0.65
CA ARG A 193 -11.77 -11.71 2.02
C ARG A 193 -11.49 -12.83 3.03
N GLN A 194 -11.91 -14.05 2.74
CA GLN A 194 -11.66 -15.21 3.62
C GLN A 194 -10.16 -15.49 3.73
N LYS A 195 -9.41 -15.40 2.65
CA LYS A 195 -7.95 -15.58 2.66
C LYS A 195 -7.24 -14.53 3.49
N ILE A 196 -7.70 -13.28 3.48
CA ILE A 196 -7.17 -12.22 4.35
C ILE A 196 -7.43 -12.56 5.82
N ILE A 197 -8.64 -13.02 6.17
CA ILE A 197 -8.98 -13.47 7.53
C ILE A 197 -8.10 -14.65 7.95
N GLU A 198 -7.92 -15.65 7.08
CA GLU A 198 -6.99 -16.76 7.33
C GLU A 198 -5.57 -16.26 7.60
N GLY A 199 -5.09 -15.29 6.80
CA GLY A 199 -3.77 -14.68 6.96
C GLY A 199 -3.60 -13.93 8.28
N LEU A 200 -4.65 -13.26 8.77
CA LEU A 200 -4.66 -12.61 10.09
C LEU A 200 -4.62 -13.66 11.22
N ILE A 201 -5.35 -14.78 11.07
CA ILE A 201 -5.41 -15.83 12.09
C ILE A 201 -4.09 -16.59 12.19
N ASP A 202 -3.45 -16.92 11.06
CA ASP A 202 -2.22 -17.71 11.03
C ASP A 202 -0.93 -16.86 11.17
N GLY A 203 -1.06 -15.53 11.26
CA GLY A 203 0.06 -14.60 11.43
C GLY A 203 0.85 -14.35 10.14
N THR A 204 0.31 -14.70 8.98
CA THR A 204 0.87 -14.27 7.69
C THR A 204 0.74 -12.76 7.52
N ILE A 205 -0.40 -12.20 7.94
CA ILE A 205 -0.66 -10.77 8.04
C ILE A 205 -0.46 -10.36 9.50
N ASP A 206 0.49 -9.46 9.74
CA ASP A 206 0.94 -9.10 11.10
C ASP A 206 0.27 -7.82 11.62
N LEU A 207 -0.21 -6.99 10.71
CA LEU A 207 -0.62 -5.62 11.01
C LEU A 207 -2.04 -5.35 10.52
N ILE A 208 -2.78 -4.57 11.29
CA ILE A 208 -4.04 -3.96 10.83
C ILE A 208 -3.79 -2.46 10.68
N ALA A 209 -3.84 -1.98 9.44
CA ALA A 209 -3.72 -0.58 9.10
C ALA A 209 -5.08 -0.03 8.66
N THR A 210 -5.41 1.18 9.01
CA THR A 210 -6.71 1.75 8.67
C THR A 210 -6.79 2.24 7.23
N ASP A 211 -5.68 2.68 6.67
CA ASP A 211 -5.63 3.39 5.39
C ASP A 211 -6.68 4.52 5.36
N HIS A 212 -6.78 5.27 6.46
CA HIS A 212 -7.78 6.32 6.62
C HIS A 212 -7.51 7.49 5.67
N ALA A 213 -8.22 7.52 4.55
CA ALA A 213 -8.08 8.49 3.48
C ALA A 213 -9.44 9.08 3.08
N PRO A 214 -10.09 9.85 3.98
CA PRO A 214 -11.45 10.33 3.76
C PRO A 214 -11.47 11.42 2.68
N HIS A 215 -12.60 11.46 1.97
CA HIS A 215 -12.93 12.46 0.97
C HIS A 215 -14.25 13.15 1.30
N SER A 216 -14.43 14.36 0.80
CA SER A 216 -15.66 15.12 1.03
C SER A 216 -16.87 14.45 0.37
N THR A 217 -18.06 14.74 0.90
CA THR A 217 -19.33 14.27 0.30
C THR A 217 -19.45 14.69 -1.16
N GLU A 218 -18.99 15.90 -1.50
CA GLU A 218 -18.98 16.41 -2.87
C GLU A 218 -18.08 15.56 -3.79
N GLU A 219 -16.88 15.21 -3.36
CA GLU A 219 -15.95 14.36 -4.12
C GLU A 219 -16.53 12.95 -4.30
N LYS A 220 -17.13 12.38 -3.26
CA LYS A 220 -17.75 11.06 -3.29
C LYS A 220 -19.08 11.02 -4.06
N SER A 221 -19.74 12.15 -4.33
CA SER A 221 -20.97 12.21 -5.13
C SER A 221 -20.74 12.19 -6.64
N LYS A 222 -19.50 12.23 -7.10
CA LYS A 222 -19.12 12.12 -8.51
C LYS A 222 -19.42 10.72 -9.07
N PRO A 223 -19.47 10.56 -10.41
CA PRO A 223 -19.53 9.23 -11.03
C PRO A 223 -18.42 8.31 -10.51
N VAL A 224 -18.68 7.01 -10.47
CA VAL A 224 -17.74 6.03 -9.90
C VAL A 224 -16.36 6.04 -10.56
N THR A 225 -16.27 6.42 -11.84
CA THR A 225 -15.01 6.56 -12.58
C THR A 225 -14.20 7.83 -12.22
N GLU A 226 -14.86 8.84 -11.63
CA GLU A 226 -14.27 10.14 -11.31
C GLU A 226 -14.08 10.37 -9.81
N ALA A 227 -14.91 9.71 -8.99
CA ALA A 227 -14.81 9.84 -7.55
C ALA A 227 -13.46 9.28 -7.05
N PRO A 228 -12.80 9.95 -6.09
CA PRO A 228 -11.58 9.43 -5.49
C PRO A 228 -11.84 8.14 -4.70
N SER A 229 -10.82 7.29 -4.62
CA SER A 229 -10.81 6.10 -3.74
C SER A 229 -10.41 6.50 -2.33
N GLY A 230 -10.91 5.75 -1.33
CA GLY A 230 -10.56 5.93 0.09
C GLY A 230 -11.77 6.11 1.00
N ILE A 231 -11.57 5.86 2.29
CA ILE A 231 -12.57 5.86 3.37
C ILE A 231 -12.05 6.64 4.58
#